data_ddb1217c4be1fd71fff6567fea570d55
#
_entry.id   ddb1217c4be1fd71fff6567fea570d55
#
_cell.length_a   1.000
_cell.length_b   1.000
_cell.length_c   1.000
_cell.angle_alpha   90.00
_cell.angle_beta   90.00
_cell.angle_gamma   90.00
#
_symmetry.space_group_name_H-M   'P 1'
#
loop_
_entity.id
_entity.type
_entity.pdbx_description
1 polymer ?
#
loop_
_entity_poly.entity_id
_entity_poly.type
_entity_poly.pdbx_seq_one_letter_code
_entity_poly.pdbx_strand_id
1 'polypeptide(L)'
;GKRMIKGLQAEGLVATPKHFAVYSVPVGGRDAGTRTDPHVAPREMRTLYLEPFRKAFCEAGALGVMSSYNDYDGIPVQGSYYWLTTRLRNQMGFRGYVVSDSDALEYLYSKHGTAPDMKDAVRQCVEAGLNVRCTFRSPDSFVMPLRELVKEGGLSMDVIDSRVRDILRVKFLLGLFDMPYQLDLKQADVEVNS
;
A
#
# COMPACT_ATOMS: atom_id res chain seq x y z
N GLY A 1 -16.63 -7.75 -5.79
CA GLY A 1 -15.32 -7.06 -5.93
C GLY A 1 -15.19 -6.25 -7.19
N LYS A 2 -15.06 -6.87 -8.39
CA LYS A 2 -14.77 -6.14 -9.67
C LYS A 2 -15.79 -5.04 -10.00
N ARG A 3 -17.10 -5.31 -9.89
CA ARG A 3 -18.14 -4.30 -10.16
C ARG A 3 -18.08 -3.12 -9.21
N MET A 4 -17.80 -3.35 -7.93
CA MET A 4 -17.62 -2.29 -6.93
C MET A 4 -16.43 -1.39 -7.27
N ILE A 5 -15.27 -1.99 -7.61
CA ILE A 5 -14.07 -1.22 -8.02
C ILE A 5 -14.40 -0.33 -9.22
N LYS A 6 -15.01 -0.91 -10.27
CA LYS A 6 -15.38 -0.16 -11.47
C LYS A 6 -16.40 0.94 -11.19
N GLY A 7 -17.42 0.66 -10.35
CA GLY A 7 -18.41 1.65 -9.97
C GLY A 7 -17.79 2.83 -9.21
N LEU A 8 -16.99 2.56 -8.17
CA LEU A 8 -16.31 3.62 -7.41
C LEU A 8 -15.39 4.48 -8.30
N GLN A 9 -14.62 3.84 -9.19
CA GLN A 9 -13.70 4.57 -10.05
C GLN A 9 -14.39 5.34 -11.19
N ALA A 10 -15.57 4.91 -11.61
CA ALA A 10 -16.40 5.67 -12.56
C ALA A 10 -16.89 7.01 -11.98
N GLU A 11 -17.05 7.07 -10.66
CA GLU A 11 -17.44 8.28 -9.91
C GLU A 11 -16.23 9.11 -9.43
N GLY A 12 -15.02 8.86 -9.97
CA GLY A 12 -13.81 9.61 -9.62
C GLY A 12 -13.16 9.22 -8.29
N LEU A 13 -13.57 8.11 -7.67
CA LEU A 13 -12.97 7.61 -6.43
C LEU A 13 -11.90 6.54 -6.70
N VAL A 14 -10.84 6.51 -5.92
CA VAL A 14 -9.84 5.45 -6.01
C VAL A 14 -10.25 4.26 -5.15
N ALA A 15 -10.50 3.12 -5.79
CA ALA A 15 -10.69 1.87 -5.06
C ALA A 15 -9.35 1.32 -4.56
N THR A 16 -9.29 0.99 -3.27
CA THR A 16 -8.07 0.50 -2.60
C THR A 16 -8.32 -0.89 -1.98
N PRO A 17 -8.24 -1.98 -2.78
CA PRO A 17 -8.33 -3.34 -2.27
C PRO A 17 -7.32 -3.61 -1.15
N LYS A 18 -7.74 -4.39 -0.12
CA LYS A 18 -6.92 -4.67 1.04
C LYS A 18 -7.24 -6.03 1.67
N HIS A 19 -6.35 -6.59 2.47
CA HIS A 19 -4.97 -6.15 2.68
C HIS A 19 -4.05 -7.06 1.86
N PHE A 20 -3.19 -6.49 1.04
CA PHE A 20 -2.26 -7.24 0.18
C PHE A 20 -0.99 -7.59 0.96
N ALA A 21 -0.67 -8.87 1.19
CA ALA A 21 -1.40 -10.04 0.77
C ALA A 21 -1.40 -11.13 1.85
N VAL A 22 -2.31 -12.11 1.67
CA VAL A 22 -2.40 -13.31 2.52
C VAL A 22 -2.73 -12.99 3.99
N TYR A 23 -3.45 -11.91 4.24
CA TYR A 23 -3.80 -11.44 5.59
C TYR A 23 -5.12 -12.01 6.12
N SER A 24 -5.89 -12.69 5.30
CA SER A 24 -7.19 -13.27 5.69
C SER A 24 -7.09 -14.62 6.41
N VAL A 25 -5.89 -15.12 6.60
CA VAL A 25 -5.66 -16.35 7.38
C VAL A 25 -5.64 -15.98 8.87
N PRO A 26 -6.40 -16.68 9.74
CA PRO A 26 -6.53 -16.32 11.15
C PRO A 26 -5.32 -16.79 11.98
N VAL A 27 -4.13 -16.32 11.65
CA VAL A 27 -2.91 -16.56 12.42
C VAL A 27 -2.46 -15.22 13.00
N GLY A 28 -2.95 -14.92 14.19
CA GLY A 28 -2.73 -13.62 14.79
C GLY A 28 -3.47 -12.52 14.01
N GLY A 29 -3.09 -11.32 14.20
CA GLY A 29 -3.64 -10.15 13.54
C GLY A 29 -2.75 -8.95 13.83
N ARG A 30 -3.24 -7.75 13.56
CA ARG A 30 -2.54 -6.52 13.87
C ARG A 30 -2.01 -6.49 15.31
N ASP A 31 -2.84 -6.89 16.26
CA ASP A 31 -2.59 -6.74 17.70
C ASP A 31 -1.93 -7.98 18.33
N ALA A 32 -1.68 -9.03 17.57
CA ALA A 32 -0.92 -10.17 18.06
C ALA A 32 0.51 -9.75 18.42
N GLY A 33 0.98 -10.13 19.60
CA GLY A 33 2.35 -9.83 20.07
C GLY A 33 3.45 -10.60 19.33
N THR A 34 3.09 -11.44 18.36
CA THR A 34 3.96 -12.32 17.59
C THR A 34 3.86 -12.01 16.10
N ARG A 35 4.78 -12.58 15.32
CA ARG A 35 4.71 -12.62 13.87
C ARG A 35 3.41 -13.27 13.41
N THR A 36 2.91 -12.79 12.30
CA THR A 36 1.66 -13.22 11.70
C THR A 36 1.89 -13.93 10.37
N ASP A 37 2.90 -14.80 10.30
CA ASP A 37 3.11 -15.62 9.10
C ASP A 37 1.90 -16.57 8.91
N PRO A 38 1.24 -16.52 7.76
CA PRO A 38 0.05 -17.34 7.49
C PRO A 38 0.36 -18.82 7.24
N HIS A 39 1.63 -19.22 7.11
CA HIS A 39 2.05 -20.60 6.80
C HIS A 39 1.34 -21.21 5.58
N VAL A 40 1.04 -20.40 4.56
CA VAL A 40 0.32 -20.83 3.36
C VAL A 40 1.31 -21.29 2.29
N ALA A 41 1.09 -22.48 1.75
CA ALA A 41 1.94 -22.99 0.67
C ALA A 41 1.87 -22.11 -0.60
N PRO A 42 2.97 -22.00 -1.37
CA PRO A 42 3.04 -21.09 -2.53
C PRO A 42 1.96 -21.31 -3.59
N ARG A 43 1.49 -22.54 -3.80
CA ARG A 43 0.41 -22.84 -4.73
C ARG A 43 -0.93 -22.30 -4.22
N GLU A 44 -1.25 -22.59 -2.98
CA GLU A 44 -2.48 -22.12 -2.35
C GLU A 44 -2.52 -20.59 -2.29
N MET A 45 -1.42 -19.97 -1.92
CA MET A 45 -1.27 -18.52 -1.95
C MET A 45 -1.63 -17.93 -3.32
N ARG A 46 -1.14 -18.52 -4.41
CA ARG A 46 -1.40 -18.04 -5.77
C ARG A 46 -2.84 -18.26 -6.22
N THR A 47 -3.41 -19.43 -5.92
CA THR A 47 -4.72 -19.83 -6.46
C THR A 47 -5.88 -19.29 -5.65
N LEU A 48 -5.69 -19.03 -4.36
CA LEU A 48 -6.75 -18.59 -3.46
C LEU A 48 -6.56 -17.13 -3.02
N TYR A 49 -5.43 -16.82 -2.38
CA TYR A 49 -5.26 -15.52 -1.71
C TYR A 49 -4.86 -14.38 -2.65
N LEU A 50 -4.12 -14.64 -3.71
CA LEU A 50 -3.73 -13.62 -4.69
C LEU A 50 -4.76 -13.44 -5.82
N GLU A 51 -5.62 -14.40 -6.07
CA GLU A 51 -6.58 -14.34 -7.18
C GLU A 51 -7.58 -13.16 -7.07
N PRO A 52 -8.12 -12.82 -5.89
CA PRO A 52 -8.94 -11.60 -5.74
C PRO A 52 -8.20 -10.32 -6.12
N PHE A 53 -6.93 -10.20 -5.75
CA PHE A 53 -6.07 -9.05 -6.08
C PHE A 53 -5.73 -9.01 -7.56
N ARG A 54 -5.39 -10.16 -8.17
CA ARG A 54 -5.19 -10.24 -9.62
C ARG A 54 -6.43 -9.73 -10.37
N LYS A 55 -7.61 -10.17 -9.99
CA LYS A 55 -8.87 -9.69 -10.60
C LYS A 55 -9.12 -8.20 -10.35
N ALA A 56 -8.75 -7.70 -9.16
CA ALA A 56 -8.89 -6.29 -8.84
C ALA A 56 -8.01 -5.40 -9.72
N PHE A 57 -6.77 -5.81 -9.96
CA PHE A 57 -5.81 -5.01 -10.72
C PHE A 57 -5.90 -5.26 -12.23
N CYS A 58 -5.85 -6.54 -12.66
CA CYS A 58 -5.81 -6.88 -14.10
C CYS A 58 -7.17 -6.75 -14.80
N GLU A 59 -8.30 -6.98 -14.09
CA GLU A 59 -9.62 -7.02 -14.71
C GLU A 59 -10.52 -5.84 -14.33
N ALA A 60 -10.28 -5.23 -13.17
CA ALA A 60 -11.07 -4.08 -12.71
C ALA A 60 -10.28 -2.76 -12.68
N GLY A 61 -8.95 -2.79 -12.80
CA GLY A 61 -8.11 -1.61 -12.93
C GLY A 61 -8.01 -0.78 -11.63
N ALA A 62 -8.02 -1.43 -10.46
CA ALA A 62 -7.89 -0.71 -9.19
C ALA A 62 -6.61 0.13 -9.15
N LEU A 63 -6.72 1.39 -8.70
CA LEU A 63 -5.64 2.40 -8.70
C LEU A 63 -4.95 2.55 -7.35
N GLY A 64 -5.48 1.97 -6.29
CA GLY A 64 -4.87 1.90 -4.98
C GLY A 64 -4.72 0.46 -4.51
N VAL A 65 -3.85 0.21 -3.54
CA VAL A 65 -3.76 -1.02 -2.77
C VAL A 65 -3.19 -0.73 -1.38
N MET A 66 -3.76 -1.37 -0.35
CA MET A 66 -3.20 -1.31 1.00
C MET A 66 -2.42 -2.58 1.30
N SER A 67 -1.15 -2.42 1.73
CA SER A 67 -0.32 -3.53 2.17
C SER A 67 -0.78 -4.08 3.53
N SER A 68 -0.41 -5.31 3.83
CA SER A 68 -0.84 -6.02 5.04
C SER A 68 0.20 -5.97 6.16
N TYR A 69 -0.24 -6.29 7.38
CA TYR A 69 0.61 -6.34 8.58
C TYR A 69 1.49 -7.58 8.70
N ASN A 70 1.10 -8.67 8.03
CA ASN A 70 1.75 -9.95 8.21
C ASN A 70 3.11 -10.02 7.51
N ASP A 71 3.92 -10.93 7.97
CA ASP A 71 5.05 -11.44 7.22
C ASP A 71 4.63 -12.64 6.35
N TYR A 72 5.47 -13.02 5.42
CA TYR A 72 5.41 -14.27 4.69
C TYR A 72 6.80 -14.86 4.63
N ASP A 73 6.96 -16.05 5.19
CA ASP A 73 8.25 -16.73 5.34
C ASP A 73 9.31 -15.83 6.05
N GLY A 74 8.87 -15.18 7.13
CA GLY A 74 9.70 -14.32 7.98
C GLY A 74 9.99 -12.92 7.44
N ILE A 75 9.50 -12.56 6.24
CA ILE A 75 9.70 -11.23 5.65
C ILE A 75 8.38 -10.45 5.67
N PRO A 76 8.29 -9.30 6.35
CA PRO A 76 7.10 -8.45 6.34
C PRO A 76 6.73 -8.06 4.90
N VAL A 77 5.46 -8.28 4.53
CA VAL A 77 4.96 -7.97 3.18
C VAL A 77 5.27 -6.52 2.82
N GLN A 78 5.12 -5.62 3.76
CA GLN A 78 5.32 -4.19 3.58
C GLN A 78 6.76 -3.77 3.26
N GLY A 79 7.76 -4.48 3.78
CA GLY A 79 9.18 -4.28 3.49
C GLY A 79 9.71 -5.19 2.38
N SER A 80 8.87 -5.95 1.72
CA SER A 80 9.28 -6.97 0.76
C SER A 80 9.21 -6.47 -0.69
N TYR A 81 10.36 -6.30 -1.32
CA TYR A 81 10.47 -6.02 -2.75
C TYR A 81 9.77 -7.09 -3.60
N TYR A 82 9.85 -8.35 -3.17
CA TYR A 82 9.18 -9.46 -3.84
C TYR A 82 7.66 -9.24 -3.89
N TRP A 83 7.04 -8.83 -2.78
CA TRP A 83 5.60 -8.61 -2.73
C TRP A 83 5.17 -7.33 -3.45
N LEU A 84 5.76 -6.19 -3.11
CA LEU A 84 5.27 -4.90 -3.57
C LEU A 84 5.77 -4.52 -4.98
N THR A 85 6.90 -5.06 -5.41
CA THR A 85 7.44 -4.79 -6.75
C THR A 85 7.29 -6.01 -7.65
N THR A 86 7.92 -7.15 -7.33
CA THR A 86 7.93 -8.29 -8.24
C THR A 86 6.53 -8.86 -8.47
N ARG A 87 5.78 -9.15 -7.41
CA ARG A 87 4.44 -9.72 -7.54
C ARG A 87 3.41 -8.70 -8.00
N LEU A 88 3.31 -7.59 -7.26
CA LEU A 88 2.27 -6.60 -7.50
C LEU A 88 2.48 -5.84 -8.81
N ARG A 89 3.65 -5.21 -8.98
CA ARG A 89 3.90 -4.33 -10.12
C ARG A 89 4.30 -5.09 -11.38
N ASN A 90 5.28 -6.00 -11.28
CA ASN A 90 5.83 -6.65 -12.47
C ASN A 90 4.94 -7.79 -12.98
N GLN A 91 4.37 -8.61 -12.08
CA GLN A 91 3.58 -9.78 -12.51
C GLN A 91 2.09 -9.48 -12.66
N MET A 92 1.49 -8.65 -11.78
CA MET A 92 0.08 -8.26 -11.90
C MET A 92 -0.13 -6.96 -12.68
N GLY A 93 0.93 -6.28 -13.12
CA GLY A 93 0.85 -5.06 -13.91
C GLY A 93 0.25 -3.85 -13.16
N PHE A 94 0.28 -3.86 -11.82
CA PHE A 94 -0.29 -2.78 -11.01
C PHE A 94 0.46 -1.46 -11.22
N ARG A 95 -0.27 -0.39 -11.52
CA ARG A 95 0.28 0.93 -11.86
C ARG A 95 -0.21 2.05 -10.94
N GLY A 96 -0.89 1.70 -9.88
CA GLY A 96 -1.36 2.65 -8.87
C GLY A 96 -0.37 2.85 -7.72
N TYR A 97 -0.87 3.38 -6.60
CA TYR A 97 -0.08 3.57 -5.39
C TYR A 97 -0.32 2.47 -4.35
N VAL A 98 0.72 2.19 -3.58
CA VAL A 98 0.68 1.33 -2.40
C VAL A 98 0.63 2.22 -1.16
N VAL A 99 -0.40 2.06 -0.35
CA VAL A 99 -0.48 2.66 0.99
C VAL A 99 -0.25 1.60 2.06
N SER A 100 0.44 1.94 3.14
CA SER A 100 0.59 1.04 4.28
C SER A 100 -0.73 0.90 5.04
N ASP A 101 -0.90 -0.19 5.77
CA ASP A 101 -1.85 -0.20 6.87
C ASP A 101 -1.34 0.69 8.02
N SER A 102 -2.22 1.02 8.98
CA SER A 102 -1.92 1.97 10.05
C SER A 102 -0.75 1.51 10.91
N ASP A 103 0.29 2.34 11.00
CA ASP A 103 1.53 2.09 11.74
C ASP A 103 2.27 0.78 11.36
N ALA A 104 1.92 0.15 10.22
CA ALA A 104 2.51 -1.13 9.82
C ALA A 104 4.01 -1.02 9.52
N LEU A 105 4.48 0.15 9.12
CA LEU A 105 5.88 0.41 8.84
C LEU A 105 6.73 0.31 10.12
N GLU A 106 6.19 0.81 11.23
CA GLU A 106 6.82 0.73 12.55
C GLU A 106 6.99 -0.72 13.02
N TYR A 107 6.14 -1.62 12.56
CA TYR A 107 6.22 -3.02 12.95
C TYR A 107 7.44 -3.76 12.40
N LEU A 108 8.11 -3.22 11.37
CA LEU A 108 9.35 -3.82 10.88
C LEU A 108 10.41 -3.87 11.98
N TYR A 109 10.51 -2.82 12.81
CA TYR A 109 11.48 -2.81 13.92
C TYR A 109 10.86 -3.22 15.25
N SER A 110 9.62 -2.82 15.54
CA SER A 110 9.02 -3.04 16.86
C SER A 110 8.41 -4.44 17.05
N LYS A 111 8.09 -5.14 15.97
CA LYS A 111 7.37 -6.42 16.01
C LYS A 111 8.08 -7.52 15.22
N HIS A 112 8.42 -7.27 13.97
CA HIS A 112 9.06 -8.26 13.09
C HIS A 112 10.58 -8.38 13.35
N GLY A 113 11.21 -7.32 13.84
CA GLY A 113 12.66 -7.30 14.10
C GLY A 113 13.49 -7.40 12.82
N THR A 114 12.95 -6.99 11.66
CA THR A 114 13.64 -7.01 10.37
C THR A 114 14.35 -5.70 10.06
N ALA A 115 14.06 -4.65 10.82
CA ALA A 115 14.77 -3.38 10.79
C ALA A 115 15.29 -3.06 12.21
N PRO A 116 16.47 -2.46 12.37
CA PRO A 116 16.98 -2.05 13.68
C PRO A 116 16.26 -0.83 14.26
N ASP A 117 15.74 0.04 13.39
CA ASP A 117 15.09 1.29 13.75
C ASP A 117 14.10 1.78 12.70
N MET A 118 13.49 2.94 12.97
CA MET A 118 12.52 3.57 12.08
C MET A 118 13.13 3.99 10.74
N LYS A 119 14.37 4.45 10.72
CA LYS A 119 15.04 4.91 9.51
C LYS A 119 15.26 3.78 8.52
N ASP A 120 15.72 2.64 9.01
CA ASP A 120 15.88 1.46 8.17
C ASP A 120 14.53 0.85 7.75
N ALA A 121 13.52 0.89 8.62
CA ALA A 121 12.16 0.48 8.26
C ALA A 121 11.60 1.34 7.11
N VAL A 122 11.80 2.65 7.13
CA VAL A 122 11.45 3.57 6.04
C VAL A 122 12.19 3.19 4.76
N ARG A 123 13.49 2.95 4.82
CA ARG A 123 14.30 2.55 3.68
C ARG A 123 13.75 1.26 3.04
N GLN A 124 13.60 0.20 3.84
CA GLN A 124 13.09 -1.09 3.37
C GLN A 124 11.73 -0.97 2.68
N CYS A 125 10.78 -0.26 3.29
CA CYS A 125 9.43 -0.11 2.74
C CYS A 125 9.41 0.69 1.43
N VAL A 126 10.16 1.78 1.36
CA VAL A 126 10.20 2.65 0.17
C VAL A 126 10.92 1.93 -0.99
N GLU A 127 12.02 1.24 -0.73
CA GLU A 127 12.69 0.39 -1.72
C GLU A 127 11.79 -0.74 -2.20
N ALA A 128 11.03 -1.36 -1.29
CA ALA A 128 10.10 -2.43 -1.63
C ALA A 128 8.97 -1.99 -2.58
N GLY A 129 8.54 -0.73 -2.51
CA GLY A 129 7.49 -0.24 -3.39
C GLY A 129 6.37 0.56 -2.70
N LEU A 130 6.51 0.87 -1.41
CA LEU A 130 5.55 1.70 -0.68
C LEU A 130 5.58 3.15 -1.17
N ASN A 131 4.38 3.73 -1.41
CA ASN A 131 4.23 5.11 -1.84
C ASN A 131 3.73 6.03 -0.72
N VAL A 132 2.81 5.53 0.13
CA VAL A 132 2.13 6.32 1.14
C VAL A 132 2.16 5.60 2.48
N ARG A 133 2.60 6.27 3.53
CA ARG A 133 2.48 5.77 4.90
C ARG A 133 1.15 6.20 5.50
N CYS A 134 0.40 5.24 6.02
CA CYS A 134 -0.75 5.50 6.88
C CYS A 134 -0.32 5.45 8.34
N THR A 135 -0.57 6.51 9.10
CA THR A 135 -0.16 6.64 10.50
C THR A 135 -0.97 7.71 11.22
N PHE A 136 -1.05 7.62 12.54
CA PHE A 136 -1.57 8.67 13.43
C PHE A 136 -0.45 9.55 14.01
N ARG A 137 0.81 9.33 13.63
CA ARG A 137 1.99 10.07 14.07
C ARG A 137 2.29 11.24 13.15
N SER A 138 3.16 12.14 13.60
CA SER A 138 3.65 13.24 12.76
C SER A 138 4.24 12.74 11.44
N PRO A 139 3.95 13.41 10.31
CA PRO A 139 4.62 13.16 9.04
C PRO A 139 6.14 13.19 9.11
N ASP A 140 6.71 14.00 9.99
CA ASP A 140 8.16 14.14 10.18
C ASP A 140 8.84 12.81 10.49
N SER A 141 8.16 11.92 11.21
CA SER A 141 8.71 10.59 11.52
C SER A 141 8.90 9.69 10.27
N PHE A 142 8.42 10.11 9.12
CA PHE A 142 8.67 9.46 7.82
C PHE A 142 9.54 10.34 6.90
N VAL A 143 9.21 11.62 6.82
CA VAL A 143 9.85 12.55 5.89
C VAL A 143 11.31 12.83 6.28
N MET A 144 11.60 13.01 7.58
CA MET A 144 12.97 13.29 8.01
C MET A 144 13.91 12.12 7.78
N PRO A 145 13.58 10.85 8.16
CA PRO A 145 14.38 9.70 7.77
C PRO A 145 14.62 9.57 6.27
N LEU A 146 13.62 9.85 5.42
CA LEU A 146 13.81 9.84 3.96
C LEU A 146 14.84 10.86 3.49
N ARG A 147 14.77 12.09 3.99
CA ARG A 147 15.73 13.15 3.65
C ARG A 147 17.15 12.80 4.08
N GLU A 148 17.31 12.23 5.28
CA GLU A 148 18.60 11.77 5.78
C GLU A 148 19.17 10.64 4.92
N LEU A 149 18.35 9.63 4.60
CA LEU A 149 18.76 8.51 3.75
C LEU A 149 19.26 8.98 2.38
N VAL A 150 18.57 9.92 1.75
CA VAL A 150 19.00 10.49 0.48
C VAL A 150 20.31 11.26 0.65
N LYS A 151 20.43 12.10 1.68
CA LYS A 151 21.65 12.90 1.95
C LYS A 151 22.89 12.03 2.22
N GLU A 152 22.68 10.89 2.88
CA GLU A 152 23.74 9.93 3.20
C GLU A 152 24.05 8.93 2.08
N GLY A 153 23.28 8.96 1.00
CA GLY A 153 23.41 8.00 -0.12
C GLY A 153 22.83 6.62 0.17
N GLY A 154 22.09 6.46 1.28
CA GLY A 154 21.41 5.21 1.66
C GLY A 154 20.12 4.93 0.87
N LEU A 155 19.59 5.93 0.17
CA LEU A 155 18.44 5.79 -0.74
C LEU A 155 18.62 6.74 -1.93
N SER A 156 18.43 6.24 -3.16
CA SER A 156 18.57 7.09 -4.34
C SER A 156 17.33 7.94 -4.60
N MET A 157 17.53 9.12 -5.19
CA MET A 157 16.43 9.98 -5.65
C MET A 157 15.55 9.29 -6.69
N ASP A 158 16.10 8.42 -7.55
CA ASP A 158 15.32 7.68 -8.54
C ASP A 158 14.24 6.80 -7.91
N VAL A 159 14.54 6.23 -6.73
CA VAL A 159 13.55 5.48 -5.95
C VAL A 159 12.44 6.40 -5.47
N ILE A 160 12.78 7.55 -4.90
CA ILE A 160 11.79 8.55 -4.43
C ILE A 160 10.93 9.02 -5.61
N ASP A 161 11.54 9.41 -6.72
CA ASP A 161 10.84 9.87 -7.92
C ASP A 161 9.90 8.81 -8.48
N SER A 162 10.31 7.55 -8.43
CA SER A 162 9.45 6.43 -8.81
C SER A 162 8.20 6.33 -7.92
N ARG A 163 8.35 6.50 -6.59
CA ARG A 163 7.20 6.47 -5.65
C ARG A 163 6.27 7.66 -5.87
N VAL A 164 6.82 8.86 -6.04
CA VAL A 164 6.06 10.09 -6.31
C VAL A 164 5.34 10.00 -7.67
N ARG A 165 6.00 9.47 -8.69
CA ARG A 165 5.41 9.30 -10.04
C ARG A 165 4.16 8.43 -10.02
N ASP A 166 4.12 7.37 -9.21
CA ASP A 166 2.93 6.52 -9.09
C ASP A 166 1.73 7.29 -8.51
N ILE A 167 1.97 8.11 -7.47
CA ILE A 167 0.94 8.95 -6.85
C ILE A 167 0.46 10.02 -7.85
N LEU A 168 1.40 10.73 -8.49
CA LEU A 168 1.08 11.78 -9.45
C LEU A 168 0.29 11.21 -10.63
N ARG A 169 0.64 10.03 -11.13
CA ARG A 169 -0.12 9.36 -12.20
C ARG A 169 -1.59 9.21 -11.82
N VAL A 170 -1.89 8.76 -10.60
CA VAL A 170 -3.28 8.62 -10.15
C VAL A 170 -3.96 9.98 -10.03
N LYS A 171 -3.28 11.01 -9.50
CA LYS A 171 -3.82 12.37 -9.43
C LYS A 171 -4.12 12.97 -10.80
N PHE A 172 -3.26 12.75 -11.80
CA PHE A 172 -3.51 13.17 -13.18
C PHE A 172 -4.69 12.41 -13.79
N LEU A 173 -4.80 11.11 -13.59
CA LEU A 173 -5.93 10.31 -14.06
C LEU A 173 -7.28 10.78 -13.48
N LEU A 174 -7.27 11.32 -12.28
CA LEU A 174 -8.45 11.89 -11.63
C LEU A 174 -8.74 13.35 -12.03
N GLY A 175 -7.91 13.96 -12.86
CA GLY A 175 -8.06 15.35 -13.28
C GLY A 175 -7.84 16.39 -12.16
N LEU A 176 -7.17 16.02 -11.06
CA LEU A 176 -7.04 16.89 -9.88
C LEU A 176 -6.22 18.16 -10.12
N PHE A 177 -5.50 18.25 -11.26
CA PHE A 177 -4.72 19.44 -11.63
C PHE A 177 -5.44 20.33 -12.63
N ASP A 178 -6.47 19.80 -13.32
CA ASP A 178 -7.16 20.49 -14.41
C ASP A 178 -8.48 21.10 -13.97
N MET A 179 -9.13 20.50 -12.98
CA MET A 179 -10.41 20.98 -12.44
C MET A 179 -10.35 20.99 -10.92
N PRO A 180 -10.30 22.18 -10.29
CA PRO A 180 -10.45 22.26 -8.83
C PRO A 180 -11.83 21.72 -8.46
N TYR A 181 -11.84 20.64 -7.68
CA TYR A 181 -13.06 20.01 -7.23
C TYR A 181 -13.85 20.98 -6.32
N GLN A 182 -15.04 21.38 -6.75
CA GLN A 182 -15.95 22.18 -5.94
C GLN A 182 -17.04 21.26 -5.39
N LEU A 183 -17.03 21.07 -4.09
CA LEU A 183 -18.07 20.34 -3.37
C LEU A 183 -19.26 21.26 -3.17
N ASP A 184 -20.42 20.88 -3.69
CA ASP A 184 -21.70 21.45 -3.27
C ASP A 184 -22.12 20.76 -1.97
N LEU A 185 -21.80 21.39 -0.83
CA LEU A 185 -22.12 20.86 0.51
C LEU A 185 -23.61 20.73 0.74
N LYS A 186 -24.45 21.58 0.13
CA LYS A 186 -25.91 21.51 0.27
C LYS A 186 -26.48 20.30 -0.45
N GLN A 187 -25.98 20.04 -1.67
CA GLN A 187 -26.35 18.85 -2.42
C GLN A 187 -25.91 17.57 -1.70
N ALA A 188 -24.69 17.55 -1.17
CA ALA A 188 -24.18 16.43 -0.40
C ALA A 188 -25.03 16.10 0.82
N ASP A 189 -25.49 17.13 1.58
CA ASP A 189 -26.36 16.95 2.72
C ASP A 189 -27.73 16.36 2.34
N VAL A 190 -28.27 16.75 1.21
CA VAL A 190 -29.54 16.20 0.69
C VAL A 190 -29.39 14.73 0.31
N GLU A 191 -28.30 14.37 -0.37
CA GLU A 191 -28.07 12.99 -0.83
C GLU A 191 -27.76 12.03 0.32
N VAL A 192 -27.00 12.47 1.32
CA VAL A 192 -26.67 11.64 2.49
C VAL A 192 -27.87 11.38 3.39
N ASN A 193 -28.83 12.29 3.42
CA ASN A 193 -30.01 12.22 4.30
C ASN A 193 -31.28 11.77 3.55
N SER A 194 -31.20 11.28 2.32
CA SER A 194 -32.33 10.84 1.51
C SER A 194 -32.71 9.37 1.73
#